data_480371fdcc58285d7dc0f743c5b83e3c
#
_entry.id   480371fdcc58285d7dc0f743c5b83e3c
#
_cell.length_a   1.000
_cell.length_b   1.000
_cell.length_c   1.000
_cell.angle_alpha   90.00
_cell.angle_beta   90.00
_cell.angle_gamma   90.00
#
_symmetry.space_group_name_H-M   'P 1'
#
loop_
_entity.id
_entity.type
_entity.pdbx_description
1 polymer ?
#
loop_
_entity_poly.entity_id
_entity_poly.type
_entity_poly.pdbx_seq_one_letter_code
_entity_poly.pdbx_strand_id
1 'polypeptide(L)'
;LEPTELITPDGKNYSTLTWLLGYFTPPEGKNPATPLPSEPLRADKLEDGRLVWFGHSTVLFQMAGKRLITDPVFYRATPLPFGGKPFPQSHPTLPTDLPPLDAVLISHDHYDHLDYRAIRELDEKVGHYYVPLGVKAHLQRWGIADEKITEMDWFEAATLGDIRLTLTPARHFSGRNFTNRNSTL
;
A
#
# COMPACT_ATOMS: atom_id res chain seq x y z
N LEU A 1 -5.20 -27.67 -3.84
CA LEU A 1 -4.20 -26.97 -4.65
C LEU A 1 -2.85 -27.24 -4.01
N GLU A 2 -1.97 -27.95 -4.70
CA GLU A 2 -0.61 -28.21 -4.26
C GLU A 2 0.14 -26.87 -4.08
N PRO A 3 1.08 -26.77 -3.11
CA PRO A 3 1.86 -25.56 -2.93
C PRO A 3 2.61 -25.28 -4.24
N THR A 4 2.29 -24.17 -4.85
CA THR A 4 2.97 -23.68 -6.06
C THR A 4 4.44 -23.50 -5.69
N GLU A 5 5.30 -24.32 -6.26
CA GLU A 5 6.75 -24.15 -6.18
C GLU A 5 7.09 -22.74 -6.67
N LEU A 6 7.79 -21.97 -5.83
CA LEU A 6 8.31 -20.66 -6.21
C LEU A 6 9.45 -20.89 -7.21
N ILE A 7 9.13 -20.89 -8.48
CA ILE A 7 10.12 -20.96 -9.56
C ILE A 7 10.65 -19.54 -9.78
N THR A 8 11.91 -19.33 -9.51
CA THR A 8 12.60 -18.08 -9.82
C THR A 8 12.89 -17.96 -11.34
N PRO A 9 13.18 -16.77 -11.86
CA PRO A 9 13.51 -16.56 -13.27
C PRO A 9 14.69 -17.40 -13.77
N ASP A 10 15.58 -17.86 -12.87
CA ASP A 10 16.70 -18.77 -13.17
C ASP A 10 16.36 -20.27 -13.00
N GLY A 11 15.09 -20.61 -12.78
CA GLY A 11 14.59 -21.98 -12.70
C GLY A 11 14.98 -22.75 -11.42
N LYS A 12 15.42 -22.05 -10.37
CA LYS A 12 15.80 -22.70 -9.11
C LYS A 12 14.61 -22.78 -8.14
N ASN A 13 14.40 -23.97 -7.59
CA ASN A 13 13.46 -24.18 -6.49
C ASN A 13 14.10 -23.75 -5.17
N TYR A 14 13.53 -22.74 -4.51
CA TYR A 14 13.93 -22.37 -3.16
C TYR A 14 13.08 -23.11 -2.13
N SER A 15 13.75 -23.87 -1.26
CA SER A 15 13.08 -24.40 -0.07
C SER A 15 12.69 -23.25 0.87
N THR A 16 11.67 -23.45 1.69
CA THR A 16 11.25 -22.49 2.74
C THR A 16 12.45 -22.06 3.62
N LEU A 17 13.38 -22.98 3.86
CA LEU A 17 14.60 -22.70 4.63
C LEU A 17 15.54 -21.75 3.88
N THR A 18 15.72 -21.95 2.58
CA THR A 18 16.56 -21.08 1.74
C THR A 18 15.98 -19.69 1.66
N TRP A 19 14.65 -19.58 1.55
CA TRP A 19 13.94 -18.30 1.59
C TRP A 19 14.14 -17.59 2.94
N LEU A 20 13.98 -18.32 4.06
CA LEU A 20 14.18 -17.79 5.41
C LEU A 20 15.63 -17.34 5.64
N LEU A 21 16.61 -18.13 5.23
CA LEU A 21 18.03 -17.76 5.32
C LEU A 21 18.33 -16.54 4.45
N GLY A 22 17.78 -16.45 3.24
CA GLY A 22 17.92 -15.29 2.35
C GLY A 22 17.33 -13.99 2.91
N TYR A 23 16.37 -14.08 3.83
CA TYR A 23 15.85 -12.93 4.56
C TYR A 23 16.91 -12.33 5.52
N PHE A 24 17.70 -13.18 6.18
CA PHE A 24 18.75 -12.75 7.12
C PHE A 24 20.10 -12.47 6.44
N THR A 25 20.31 -13.02 5.24
CA THR A 25 21.53 -12.81 4.43
C THR A 25 21.15 -12.26 3.06
N PRO A 26 20.69 -11.00 2.98
CA PRO A 26 20.30 -10.42 1.70
C PRO A 26 21.49 -10.40 0.73
N PRO A 27 21.26 -10.63 -0.57
CA PRO A 27 22.31 -10.53 -1.57
C PRO A 27 22.88 -9.10 -1.61
N GLU A 28 24.14 -9.01 -2.03
CA GLU A 28 24.81 -7.73 -2.23
C GLU A 28 24.00 -6.84 -3.19
N GLY A 29 23.90 -5.55 -2.85
CA GLY A 29 23.14 -4.58 -3.65
C GLY A 29 21.62 -4.62 -3.49
N LYS A 30 21.05 -5.51 -2.64
CA LYS A 30 19.62 -5.54 -2.37
C LYS A 30 19.12 -4.24 -1.69
N ASN A 31 19.92 -3.68 -0.82
CA ASN A 31 19.60 -2.44 -0.13
C ASN A 31 20.46 -1.30 -0.68
N PRO A 32 19.90 -0.11 -0.90
CA PRO A 32 20.68 1.05 -1.31
C PRO A 32 21.72 1.40 -0.23
N ALA A 33 22.97 1.68 -0.65
CA ALA A 33 24.05 2.04 0.26
C ALA A 33 23.87 3.42 0.91
N THR A 34 23.08 4.29 0.26
CA THR A 34 22.75 5.64 0.72
C THR A 34 21.26 5.87 0.60
N PRO A 35 20.67 6.85 1.32
CA PRO A 35 19.28 7.23 1.13
C PRO A 35 18.97 7.51 -0.33
N LEU A 36 17.81 7.07 -0.79
CA LEU A 36 17.34 7.34 -2.16
C LEU A 36 17.19 8.85 -2.37
N PRO A 37 17.66 9.41 -3.49
CA PRO A 37 17.44 10.81 -3.81
C PRO A 37 15.94 11.10 -3.85
N SER A 38 15.51 12.14 -3.15
CA SER A 38 14.12 12.61 -3.15
C SER A 38 14.08 14.11 -2.96
N GLU A 39 12.95 14.72 -3.27
CA GLU A 39 12.68 16.14 -3.03
C GLU A 39 11.65 16.31 -1.91
N PRO A 40 11.66 17.44 -1.18
CA PRO A 40 10.61 17.75 -0.23
C PRO A 40 9.24 17.79 -0.89
N LEU A 41 8.23 17.23 -0.22
CA LEU A 41 6.86 17.32 -0.69
C LEU A 41 6.42 18.78 -0.82
N ARG A 42 5.96 19.15 -2.01
CA ARG A 42 5.41 20.47 -2.32
C ARG A 42 3.91 20.36 -2.58
N ALA A 43 3.14 20.23 -1.49
CA ALA A 43 1.68 20.10 -1.55
C ALA A 43 1.00 21.30 -2.22
N ASP A 44 1.64 22.48 -2.14
CA ASP A 44 1.22 23.72 -2.81
C ASP A 44 1.34 23.66 -4.35
N LYS A 45 2.12 22.71 -4.88
CA LYS A 45 2.32 22.49 -6.31
C LYS A 45 1.56 21.29 -6.85
N LEU A 46 0.70 20.68 -6.04
CA LEU A 46 -0.11 19.57 -6.49
C LEU A 46 -1.28 20.11 -7.33
N GLU A 47 -1.32 19.71 -8.58
CA GLU A 47 -2.32 20.14 -9.58
C GLU A 47 -2.78 18.93 -10.40
N ASP A 48 -3.84 19.07 -11.16
CA ASP A 48 -4.39 17.98 -11.97
C ASP A 48 -3.34 17.43 -12.96
N GLY A 49 -3.21 16.09 -12.95
CA GLY A 49 -2.22 15.36 -13.75
C GLY A 49 -0.84 15.25 -13.09
N ARG A 50 -0.62 15.87 -11.93
CA ARG A 50 0.62 15.73 -11.18
C ARG A 50 0.55 14.57 -10.19
N LEU A 51 1.65 13.82 -10.11
CA LEU A 51 1.80 12.72 -9.16
C LEU A 51 3.11 12.85 -8.36
N VAL A 52 3.11 12.33 -7.13
CA VAL A 52 4.29 12.21 -6.26
C VAL A 52 4.40 10.76 -5.82
N TRP A 53 5.51 10.12 -6.13
CA TRP A 53 5.78 8.74 -5.74
C TRP A 53 6.63 8.69 -4.48
N PHE A 54 6.16 8.01 -3.45
CA PHE A 54 6.84 7.85 -2.16
C PHE A 54 7.60 6.52 -2.04
N GLY A 55 7.52 5.69 -3.04
CA GLY A 55 8.10 4.35 -3.06
C GLY A 55 7.05 3.25 -3.10
N HIS A 56 7.45 2.07 -3.54
CA HIS A 56 6.59 0.91 -3.77
C HIS A 56 5.30 1.29 -4.52
N SER A 57 4.13 1.06 -3.93
CA SER A 57 2.82 1.41 -4.51
C SER A 57 2.20 2.69 -3.96
N THR A 58 2.95 3.45 -3.14
CA THR A 58 2.45 4.68 -2.53
C THR A 58 2.61 5.86 -3.48
N VAL A 59 1.51 6.31 -4.07
CA VAL A 59 1.46 7.43 -5.01
C VAL A 59 0.38 8.42 -4.60
N LEU A 60 0.76 9.67 -4.38
CA LEU A 60 -0.16 10.80 -4.23
C LEU A 60 -0.34 11.47 -5.58
N PHE A 61 -1.58 11.73 -5.99
CA PHE A 61 -1.87 12.43 -7.24
C PHE A 61 -3.12 13.29 -7.12
N GLN A 62 -3.24 14.25 -8.02
CA GLN A 62 -4.46 15.05 -8.17
C GLN A 62 -5.08 14.80 -9.53
N MET A 63 -6.41 14.63 -9.54
CA MET A 63 -7.23 14.42 -10.74
C MET A 63 -8.60 15.04 -10.53
N ALA A 64 -9.10 15.81 -11.51
CA ALA A 64 -10.39 16.51 -11.44
C ALA A 64 -10.57 17.29 -10.12
N GLY A 65 -9.53 17.98 -9.68
CA GLY A 65 -9.50 18.73 -8.43
C GLY A 65 -9.48 17.89 -7.15
N LYS A 66 -9.47 16.55 -7.25
CA LYS A 66 -9.45 15.62 -6.13
C LYS A 66 -8.05 15.09 -5.86
N ARG A 67 -7.64 15.03 -4.58
CA ARG A 67 -6.36 14.47 -4.14
C ARG A 67 -6.56 13.05 -3.65
N LEU A 68 -5.86 12.12 -4.28
CA LEU A 68 -5.94 10.69 -3.99
C LEU A 68 -4.56 10.13 -3.66
N ILE A 69 -4.52 9.17 -2.76
CA ILE A 69 -3.30 8.39 -2.48
C ILE A 69 -3.60 6.90 -2.62
N THR A 70 -2.67 6.16 -3.23
CA THR A 70 -2.73 4.69 -3.32
C THR A 70 -1.86 4.07 -2.24
N ASP A 71 -2.32 2.96 -1.64
CA ASP A 71 -1.55 2.04 -0.79
C ASP A 71 -0.54 2.77 0.14
N PRO A 72 -0.97 3.62 1.08
CA PRO A 72 -0.08 4.48 1.84
C PRO A 72 0.74 3.67 2.86
N VAL A 73 2.01 3.41 2.54
CA VAL A 73 2.97 2.71 3.40
C VAL A 73 4.16 3.64 3.69
N PHE A 74 4.27 4.07 4.94
CA PHE A 74 5.30 5.00 5.39
C PHE A 74 6.18 4.44 6.49
N TYR A 75 5.71 3.40 7.19
CA TYR A 75 6.40 2.91 8.40
C TYR A 75 6.86 1.47 8.27
N ARG A 76 5.99 0.56 7.82
CA ARG A 76 6.30 -0.87 7.86
C ARG A 76 5.51 -1.69 6.86
N ALA A 77 6.23 -2.49 6.08
CA ALA A 77 5.74 -3.43 5.09
C ALA A 77 5.80 -4.91 5.57
N THR A 78 5.77 -5.15 6.89
CA THR A 78 5.87 -6.50 7.47
C THR A 78 5.21 -6.56 8.84
N PRO A 79 4.65 -7.71 9.26
CA PRO A 79 4.15 -7.93 10.62
C PRO A 79 5.26 -8.05 11.67
N LEU A 80 6.50 -8.31 11.24
CA LEU A 80 7.62 -8.54 12.13
C LEU A 80 8.06 -7.24 12.82
N PRO A 81 8.52 -7.28 14.08
CA PRO A 81 8.99 -6.09 14.79
C PRO A 81 10.31 -5.52 14.24
N PHE A 82 10.93 -6.22 13.31
CA PHE A 82 12.20 -5.87 12.63
C PHE A 82 12.07 -6.03 11.11
N GLY A 83 12.86 -5.28 10.35
CA GLY A 83 12.85 -5.28 8.89
C GLY A 83 11.60 -4.61 8.28
N GLY A 84 11.44 -4.75 6.97
CA GLY A 84 10.29 -4.28 6.21
C GLY A 84 10.00 -2.79 6.29
N LYS A 85 10.99 -1.96 6.56
CA LYS A 85 10.85 -0.51 6.46
C LYS A 85 11.02 -0.08 5.00
N PRO A 86 10.29 0.93 4.54
CA PRO A 86 10.61 1.59 3.28
C PRO A 86 12.09 2.03 3.25
N PHE A 87 12.68 2.04 2.06
CA PHE A 87 14.05 2.54 1.93
C PHE A 87 14.15 3.99 2.37
N PRO A 88 15.22 4.37 3.10
CA PRO A 88 15.39 5.75 3.53
C PRO A 88 15.51 6.67 2.31
N GLN A 89 14.89 7.84 2.40
CA GLN A 89 14.95 8.89 1.39
C GLN A 89 15.71 10.09 1.94
N SER A 90 16.33 10.89 1.06
CA SER A 90 17.07 12.11 1.46
C SER A 90 16.13 13.15 2.06
N HIS A 91 14.87 13.19 1.62
CA HIS A 91 13.79 14.03 2.16
C HIS A 91 12.58 13.13 2.47
N PRO A 92 12.57 12.45 3.64
CA PRO A 92 11.47 11.57 4.01
C PRO A 92 10.20 12.39 4.24
N THR A 93 9.08 11.88 3.73
CA THR A 93 7.74 12.40 3.99
C THR A 93 7.02 11.50 4.99
N LEU A 94 6.31 12.09 5.94
CA LEU A 94 5.46 11.39 6.89
C LEU A 94 3.98 11.58 6.52
N PRO A 95 3.06 10.73 6.98
CA PRO A 95 1.62 10.93 6.80
C PRO A 95 1.13 12.30 7.28
N THR A 96 1.75 12.82 8.34
CA THR A 96 1.44 14.15 8.89
C THR A 96 1.79 15.31 7.95
N ASP A 97 2.72 15.11 7.01
CA ASP A 97 3.13 16.14 6.04
C ASP A 97 2.20 16.21 4.83
N LEU A 98 1.36 15.18 4.64
CA LEU A 98 0.42 15.13 3.50
C LEU A 98 -0.67 16.19 3.66
N PRO A 99 -1.15 16.77 2.54
CA PRO A 99 -2.32 17.64 2.55
C PRO A 99 -3.59 16.84 2.87
N PRO A 100 -4.74 17.50 3.11
CA PRO A 100 -6.03 16.83 3.10
C PRO A 100 -6.25 16.03 1.81
N LEU A 101 -6.76 14.81 1.96
CA LEU A 101 -6.98 13.84 0.90
C LEU A 101 -8.47 13.61 0.70
N ASP A 102 -8.95 13.67 -0.54
CA ASP A 102 -10.34 13.31 -0.86
C ASP A 102 -10.54 11.79 -0.75
N ALA A 103 -9.53 10.99 -1.15
CA ALA A 103 -9.61 9.54 -1.04
C ALA A 103 -8.27 8.83 -0.82
N VAL A 104 -8.36 7.68 -0.13
CA VAL A 104 -7.34 6.63 -0.09
C VAL A 104 -7.86 5.44 -0.87
N LEU A 105 -7.04 4.92 -1.79
CA LEU A 105 -7.31 3.73 -2.58
C LEU A 105 -6.41 2.61 -2.10
N ILE A 106 -6.98 1.49 -1.65
CA ILE A 106 -6.23 0.31 -1.24
C ILE A 106 -6.39 -0.79 -2.28
N SER A 107 -5.28 -1.32 -2.76
CA SER A 107 -5.28 -2.39 -3.75
C SER A 107 -5.58 -3.76 -3.12
N HIS A 108 -4.97 -4.08 -1.99
CA HIS A 108 -5.16 -5.32 -1.23
C HIS A 108 -4.60 -5.19 0.19
N ASP A 109 -4.70 -6.25 1.00
CA ASP A 109 -4.44 -6.21 2.44
C ASP A 109 -3.00 -6.55 2.86
N HIS A 110 -2.04 -6.75 1.95
CA HIS A 110 -0.66 -7.00 2.32
C HIS A 110 -0.04 -5.84 3.11
N TYR A 111 0.97 -6.15 3.94
CA TYR A 111 1.59 -5.17 4.82
C TYR A 111 2.32 -4.04 4.10
N ASP A 112 2.79 -4.28 2.88
CA ASP A 112 3.44 -3.31 1.99
C ASP A 112 2.46 -2.50 1.14
N HIS A 113 1.15 -2.67 1.36
CA HIS A 113 0.07 -1.90 0.74
C HIS A 113 -0.90 -1.31 1.77
N LEU A 114 -1.03 -1.91 2.94
CA LEU A 114 -1.95 -1.51 3.99
C LEU A 114 -1.22 -1.38 5.33
N ASP A 115 -0.64 -0.21 5.60
CA ASP A 115 0.11 0.13 6.81
C ASP A 115 -0.84 0.68 7.88
N TYR A 116 -1.03 -0.09 8.96
CA TYR A 116 -1.88 0.28 10.10
C TYR A 116 -1.59 1.67 10.65
N ARG A 117 -0.31 1.98 10.86
CA ARG A 117 0.09 3.25 11.47
C ARG A 117 -0.16 4.41 10.52
N ALA A 118 0.17 4.25 9.25
CA ALA A 118 -0.07 5.28 8.24
C ALA A 118 -1.57 5.58 8.10
N ILE A 119 -2.42 4.56 8.02
CA ILE A 119 -3.88 4.72 7.96
C ILE A 119 -4.41 5.48 9.16
N ARG A 120 -3.98 5.12 10.38
CA ARG A 120 -4.42 5.79 11.60
C ARG A 120 -4.02 7.26 11.68
N GLU A 121 -2.80 7.59 11.25
CA GLU A 121 -2.31 8.99 11.24
C GLU A 121 -2.95 9.83 10.13
N LEU A 122 -3.39 9.18 9.04
CA LEU A 122 -4.05 9.87 7.92
C LEU A 122 -5.54 10.11 8.14
N ASP A 123 -6.21 9.34 8.99
CA ASP A 123 -7.69 9.29 9.03
C ASP A 123 -8.37 10.65 9.19
N GLU A 124 -7.81 11.54 10.02
CA GLU A 124 -8.36 12.90 10.20
C GLU A 124 -8.28 13.77 8.93
N LYS A 125 -7.38 13.42 8.01
CA LYS A 125 -7.15 14.14 6.75
C LYS A 125 -7.84 13.49 5.56
N VAL A 126 -8.38 12.27 5.71
CA VAL A 126 -8.97 11.48 4.63
C VAL A 126 -10.47 11.64 4.60
N GLY A 127 -10.99 12.02 3.44
CA GLY A 127 -12.44 12.09 3.20
C GLY A 127 -13.07 10.71 3.07
N HIS A 128 -12.46 9.80 2.29
CA HIS A 128 -13.05 8.48 2.03
C HIS A 128 -12.00 7.42 1.70
N TYR A 129 -12.34 6.15 1.96
CA TYR A 129 -11.53 4.96 1.64
C TYR A 129 -12.27 4.09 0.62
N TYR A 130 -11.63 3.75 -0.48
CA TYR A 130 -12.12 2.76 -1.45
C TYR A 130 -11.22 1.53 -1.38
N VAL A 131 -11.82 0.39 -1.08
CA VAL A 131 -11.09 -0.83 -0.74
C VAL A 131 -11.76 -2.07 -1.36
N PRO A 132 -11.01 -3.15 -1.65
CA PRO A 132 -11.61 -4.40 -2.09
C PRO A 132 -12.30 -5.15 -0.96
N LEU A 133 -13.15 -6.12 -1.30
CA LEU A 133 -13.89 -6.97 -0.36
C LEU A 133 -12.97 -7.61 0.69
N GLY A 134 -13.37 -7.52 1.96
CA GLY A 134 -12.67 -8.03 3.12
C GLY A 134 -11.70 -7.03 3.77
N VAL A 135 -11.23 -6.01 3.05
CA VAL A 135 -10.30 -5.00 3.59
C VAL A 135 -11.00 -4.03 4.54
N LYS A 136 -12.29 -3.74 4.32
CA LYS A 136 -13.10 -2.90 5.22
C LYS A 136 -13.03 -3.36 6.68
N ALA A 137 -13.04 -4.67 6.92
CA ALA A 137 -12.96 -5.23 8.26
C ALA A 137 -11.65 -4.85 8.99
N HIS A 138 -10.54 -4.70 8.27
CA HIS A 138 -9.29 -4.20 8.86
C HIS A 138 -9.43 -2.74 9.27
N LEU A 139 -9.96 -1.88 8.39
CA LEU A 139 -10.12 -0.46 8.67
C LEU A 139 -11.07 -0.20 9.85
N GLN A 140 -12.21 -0.88 9.89
CA GLN A 140 -13.15 -0.82 11.02
C GLN A 140 -12.49 -1.23 12.34
N ARG A 141 -11.73 -2.35 12.33
CA ARG A 141 -10.98 -2.81 13.52
C ARG A 141 -9.96 -1.78 14.00
N TRP A 142 -9.46 -0.95 13.09
CA TRP A 142 -8.53 0.13 13.41
C TRP A 142 -9.22 1.43 13.81
N GLY A 143 -10.55 1.45 13.84
CA GLY A 143 -11.37 2.58 14.30
C GLY A 143 -11.71 3.59 13.21
N ILE A 144 -11.56 3.23 11.94
CA ILE A 144 -12.07 4.06 10.83
C ILE A 144 -13.59 3.92 10.78
N ALA A 145 -14.29 5.05 10.68
CA ALA A 145 -15.73 5.10 10.67
C ALA A 145 -16.32 4.41 9.42
N ASP A 146 -17.42 3.66 9.60
CA ASP A 146 -18.00 2.84 8.54
C ASP A 146 -18.44 3.66 7.32
N GLU A 147 -18.97 4.84 7.55
CA GLU A 147 -19.43 5.77 6.53
C GLU A 147 -18.30 6.36 5.67
N LYS A 148 -17.06 6.27 6.13
CA LYS A 148 -15.87 6.67 5.35
C LYS A 148 -15.36 5.56 4.42
N ILE A 149 -15.95 4.35 4.41
CA ILE A 149 -15.42 3.20 3.71
C ILE A 149 -16.40 2.67 2.69
N THR A 150 -16.01 2.69 1.42
CA THR A 150 -16.69 1.94 0.35
C THR A 150 -15.88 0.70 0.03
N GLU A 151 -16.47 -0.47 0.28
CA GLU A 151 -15.93 -1.77 -0.09
C GLU A 151 -16.52 -2.18 -1.44
N MET A 152 -15.67 -2.73 -2.33
CA MET A 152 -16.01 -3.00 -3.71
C MET A 152 -15.64 -4.43 -4.10
N ASP A 153 -16.47 -5.07 -4.92
CA ASP A 153 -16.18 -6.31 -5.62
C ASP A 153 -15.58 -6.03 -7.01
N TRP A 154 -15.07 -7.07 -7.67
CA TRP A 154 -14.54 -6.97 -9.03
C TRP A 154 -15.56 -6.38 -9.99
N PHE A 155 -15.10 -5.46 -10.81
CA PHE A 155 -15.89 -4.72 -11.81
C PHE A 155 -16.93 -3.76 -11.24
N GLU A 156 -17.08 -3.69 -9.91
CA GLU A 156 -17.87 -2.64 -9.30
C GLU A 156 -17.20 -1.27 -9.45
N ALA A 157 -18.01 -0.25 -9.46
CA ALA A 157 -17.58 1.12 -9.63
C ALA A 157 -18.20 2.04 -8.58
N ALA A 158 -17.40 2.99 -8.11
CA ALA A 158 -17.83 4.10 -7.27
C ALA A 158 -17.48 5.42 -7.95
N THR A 159 -18.06 6.51 -7.48
CA THR A 159 -17.78 7.87 -7.99
C THR A 159 -17.24 8.76 -6.88
N LEU A 160 -16.22 9.56 -7.22
CA LEU A 160 -15.67 10.59 -6.36
C LEU A 160 -15.67 11.91 -7.15
N GLY A 161 -16.74 12.70 -7.01
CA GLY A 161 -16.96 13.83 -7.91
C GLY A 161 -17.08 13.36 -9.36
N ASP A 162 -16.25 13.89 -10.25
CA ASP A 162 -16.23 13.52 -11.67
C ASP A 162 -15.35 12.29 -11.96
N ILE A 163 -14.72 11.70 -10.93
CA ILE A 163 -13.86 10.52 -11.09
C ILE A 163 -14.69 9.26 -10.92
N ARG A 164 -14.62 8.35 -11.89
CA ARG A 164 -15.12 6.98 -11.78
C ARG A 164 -13.99 6.05 -11.36
N LEU A 165 -14.14 5.42 -10.20
CA LEU A 165 -13.24 4.38 -9.70
C LEU A 165 -13.85 3.02 -10.03
N THR A 166 -13.08 2.11 -10.62
CA THR A 166 -13.52 0.74 -10.90
C THR A 166 -12.51 -0.24 -10.34
N LEU A 167 -12.95 -1.19 -9.52
CA LEU A 167 -12.11 -2.26 -9.03
C LEU A 167 -11.95 -3.32 -10.14
N THR A 168 -10.70 -3.65 -10.47
CA THR A 168 -10.39 -4.68 -11.47
C THR A 168 -9.56 -5.79 -10.85
N PRO A 169 -9.79 -7.07 -11.24
CA PRO A 169 -9.02 -8.18 -10.71
C PRO A 169 -7.54 -8.09 -11.11
N ALA A 170 -6.67 -8.54 -10.21
CA ALA A 170 -5.25 -8.71 -10.47
C ALA A 170 -4.83 -10.14 -10.12
N ARG A 171 -3.78 -10.65 -10.79
CA ARG A 171 -3.20 -11.96 -10.46
C ARG A 171 -2.27 -11.83 -9.27
N HIS A 172 -2.85 -11.80 -8.08
CA HIS A 172 -2.12 -11.73 -6.82
C HIS A 172 -2.87 -12.50 -5.74
N PHE A 173 -2.22 -12.78 -4.62
CA PHE A 173 -2.88 -13.34 -3.44
C PHE A 173 -3.06 -12.25 -2.38
N SER A 174 -3.99 -12.46 -1.45
CA SER A 174 -4.23 -11.59 -0.31
C SER A 174 -4.05 -12.34 1.00
N GLY A 175 -4.08 -11.62 2.11
CA GLY A 175 -4.01 -12.17 3.47
C GLY A 175 -2.85 -11.63 4.30
N ARG A 176 -3.10 -11.42 5.59
CA ARG A 176 -2.14 -10.82 6.54
C ARG A 176 -1.54 -11.85 7.52
N ASN A 177 -1.95 -13.12 7.45
CA ASN A 177 -1.40 -14.20 8.26
C ASN A 177 -1.47 -15.54 7.51
N PHE A 178 -0.95 -16.60 8.12
CA PHE A 178 -0.88 -17.93 7.49
C PHE A 178 -2.25 -18.61 7.31
N THR A 179 -3.29 -18.14 7.98
CA THR A 179 -4.61 -18.79 8.00
C THR A 179 -5.66 -18.04 7.18
N ASN A 180 -5.43 -16.81 6.79
CA ASN A 180 -6.38 -15.98 6.05
C ASN A 180 -5.95 -15.65 4.61
N ARG A 181 -5.16 -16.52 4.00
CA ARG A 181 -4.77 -16.35 2.59
C ARG A 181 -6.01 -16.32 1.69
N ASN A 182 -6.08 -15.32 0.82
CA ASN A 182 -7.22 -15.07 -0.09
C ASN A 182 -8.57 -14.90 0.63
N SER A 183 -8.57 -14.36 1.85
CA SER A 183 -9.80 -14.00 2.57
C SER A 183 -10.33 -12.60 2.21
N THR A 184 -9.55 -11.84 1.48
CA THR A 184 -9.91 -10.55 0.85
C THR A 184 -9.71 -10.68 -0.66
N LEU A 185 -10.28 -9.76 -1.44
CA LEU A 185 -9.98 -9.66 -2.88
C LEU A 185 -8.58 -9.11 -3.11
#